data_4981d331f64b005a6b3c87b9ca8e5525
#
_entry.id   4981d331f64b005a6b3c87b9ca8e5525
#
_cell.length_a   1.000
_cell.length_b   1.000
_cell.length_c   1.000
_cell.angle_alpha   90.00
_cell.angle_beta   90.00
_cell.angle_gamma   90.00
#
_symmetry.space_group_name_H-M   'P 1'
#
loop_
_entity.id
_entity.type
_entity.pdbx_description
1 polymer ?
#
loop_
_entity_poly.entity_id
_entity_poly.type
_entity_poly.pdbx_seq_one_letter_code
_entity_poly.pdbx_strand_id
1 'polypeptide(L)'
;MKKFTLLFVSLAAVLSMQAQNTREFIKQHILDNNECKSVAITQKSGDVMIYARNGWAAEGCPEGLMDALHELNFDNEEIQDVTLTDKGNWLVLFGNNGMHWNKINYDLLEKMIQYNNNAEKITTVSFNDKNEWILITTESISASSNEILEWLGDGCDKYGQLWTACITNDAIVAVYESGYKFWGDVPEDLTEQLINCSSNVYMVKMSGDAWFFRCTDGHMEYNM
;
A
#
# COMPACT_ATOMS: atom_id res chain seq x y z
N MET A 1 39.01 11.57 -6.32
CA MET A 1 37.80 10.94 -6.87
C MET A 1 37.45 9.55 -6.29
N LYS A 2 38.40 8.73 -5.83
CA LYS A 2 38.12 7.37 -5.27
C LYS A 2 37.39 7.33 -3.92
N LYS A 3 37.45 8.39 -3.09
CA LYS A 3 36.81 8.40 -1.75
C LYS A 3 35.28 8.64 -1.79
N PHE A 4 34.75 9.32 -2.80
CA PHE A 4 33.33 9.58 -2.92
C PHE A 4 32.54 8.33 -3.38
N THR A 5 33.11 7.51 -4.23
CA THR A 5 32.46 6.28 -4.71
C THR A 5 32.29 5.24 -3.59
N LEU A 6 33.25 5.16 -2.66
CA LEU A 6 33.14 4.23 -1.53
C LEU A 6 32.04 4.63 -0.52
N LEU A 7 31.82 5.93 -0.34
CA LEU A 7 30.78 6.43 0.58
C LEU A 7 29.36 6.13 0.05
N PHE A 8 29.13 6.27 -1.24
CA PHE A 8 27.85 5.94 -1.87
C PHE A 8 27.52 4.44 -1.82
N VAL A 9 28.50 3.59 -2.04
CA VAL A 9 28.32 2.13 -1.97
C VAL A 9 28.02 1.68 -0.53
N SER A 10 28.66 2.28 0.47
CA SER A 10 28.40 1.95 1.89
C SER A 10 27.00 2.41 2.33
N LEU A 11 26.54 3.57 1.90
CA LEU A 11 25.20 4.08 2.25
C LEU A 11 24.09 3.25 1.61
N ALA A 12 24.22 2.88 0.34
CA ALA A 12 23.26 2.01 -0.33
C ALA A 12 23.18 0.61 0.30
N ALA A 13 24.34 0.05 0.71
CA ALA A 13 24.37 -1.24 1.40
C ALA A 13 23.70 -1.17 2.78
N VAL A 14 23.89 -0.10 3.54
CA VAL A 14 23.25 0.08 4.86
C VAL A 14 21.72 0.22 4.70
N LEU A 15 21.24 0.99 3.74
CA LEU A 15 19.81 1.16 3.49
C LEU A 15 19.14 -0.16 3.05
N SER A 16 19.80 -0.95 2.20
CA SER A 16 19.29 -2.26 1.78
C SER A 16 19.25 -3.27 2.93
N MET A 17 20.25 -3.26 3.82
CA MET A 17 20.24 -4.10 5.03
C MET A 17 19.14 -3.69 6.01
N GLN A 18 18.87 -2.40 6.16
CA GLN A 18 17.80 -1.92 7.03
C GLN A 18 16.43 -2.33 6.49
N ALA A 19 16.14 -2.13 5.21
CA ALA A 19 14.89 -2.56 4.58
C ALA A 19 14.69 -4.09 4.69
N GLN A 20 15.76 -4.87 4.53
CA GLN A 20 15.68 -6.33 4.68
C GLN A 20 15.36 -6.74 6.14
N ASN A 21 15.91 -6.05 7.12
CA ASN A 21 15.63 -6.33 8.53
C ASN A 21 14.18 -6.01 8.91
N THR A 22 13.62 -4.89 8.41
CA THR A 22 12.22 -4.52 8.68
C THR A 22 11.25 -5.51 8.04
N ARG A 23 11.54 -5.98 6.84
CA ARG A 23 10.73 -7.00 6.14
C ARG A 23 10.73 -8.34 6.86
N GLU A 24 11.90 -8.81 7.31
CA GLU A 24 11.98 -10.04 8.10
C GLU A 24 11.17 -9.94 9.40
N PHE A 25 11.16 -8.77 10.05
CA PHE A 25 10.31 -8.51 11.20
C PHE A 25 8.82 -8.67 10.86
N ILE A 26 8.35 -8.07 9.76
CA ILE A 26 6.96 -8.19 9.32
C ILE A 26 6.60 -9.64 8.95
N LYS A 27 7.46 -10.34 8.21
CA LYS A 27 7.25 -11.78 7.88
C LYS A 27 7.05 -12.62 9.14
N GLN A 28 7.90 -12.42 10.15
CA GLN A 28 7.78 -13.17 11.40
C GLN A 28 6.43 -12.89 12.08
N HIS A 29 5.99 -11.64 12.09
CA HIS A 29 4.69 -11.27 12.66
C HIS A 29 3.50 -11.84 11.86
N ILE A 30 3.59 -11.94 10.54
CA ILE A 30 2.58 -12.63 9.71
C ILE A 30 2.51 -14.11 10.10
N LEU A 31 3.65 -14.77 10.24
CA LEU A 31 3.72 -16.18 10.64
C LEU A 31 3.17 -16.41 12.05
N ASP A 32 3.54 -15.56 13.00
CA ASP A 32 3.13 -15.68 14.41
C ASP A 32 1.63 -15.45 14.62
N ASN A 33 1.02 -14.53 13.87
CA ASN A 33 -0.39 -14.19 13.98
C ASN A 33 -1.28 -15.04 13.04
N ASN A 34 -0.71 -15.63 12.00
CA ASN A 34 -1.44 -16.30 10.91
C ASN A 34 -2.56 -15.45 10.30
N GLU A 35 -2.42 -14.13 10.40
CA GLU A 35 -3.38 -13.14 9.93
C GLU A 35 -2.65 -11.85 9.57
N CYS A 36 -2.93 -11.31 8.40
CA CYS A 36 -2.47 -10.00 7.98
C CYS A 36 -3.60 -9.31 7.21
N LYS A 37 -4.09 -8.19 7.70
CA LYS A 37 -5.17 -7.42 7.07
C LYS A 37 -4.64 -6.47 6.02
N SER A 38 -3.55 -5.79 6.31
CA SER A 38 -2.86 -4.86 5.40
C SER A 38 -1.39 -4.75 5.76
N VAL A 39 -0.57 -4.42 4.78
CA VAL A 39 0.83 -4.04 4.98
C VAL A 39 1.13 -2.72 4.26
N ALA A 40 2.10 -1.97 4.75
CA ALA A 40 2.82 -1.00 3.94
C ALA A 40 4.29 -1.37 3.94
N ILE A 41 4.87 -1.46 2.76
CA ILE A 41 6.24 -1.92 2.50
C ILE A 41 6.99 -0.75 1.87
N THR A 42 8.19 -0.44 2.37
CA THR A 42 9.03 0.61 1.78
C THR A 42 10.47 0.16 1.61
N GLN A 43 11.25 0.94 0.87
CA GLN A 43 12.69 0.72 0.72
C GLN A 43 13.52 1.48 1.79
N LYS A 44 12.91 2.50 2.46
CA LYS A 44 13.67 3.46 3.26
C LYS A 44 13.01 3.91 4.56
N SER A 45 11.70 3.77 4.69
CA SER A 45 10.92 4.36 5.79
C SER A 45 10.26 3.32 6.69
N GLY A 46 10.82 2.10 6.69
CA GLY A 46 10.31 0.98 7.48
C GLY A 46 9.08 0.32 6.86
N ASP A 47 8.59 -0.67 7.57
CA ASP A 47 7.44 -1.46 7.14
C ASP A 47 6.45 -1.59 8.30
N VAL A 48 5.16 -1.73 7.97
CA VAL A 48 4.09 -1.89 8.95
C VAL A 48 3.11 -2.95 8.50
N MET A 49 2.59 -3.71 9.45
CA MET A 49 1.54 -4.71 9.27
C MET A 49 0.36 -4.39 10.17
N ILE A 50 -0.84 -4.55 9.64
CA ILE A 50 -2.10 -4.47 10.37
C ILE A 50 -2.72 -5.87 10.42
N TYR A 51 -3.21 -6.28 11.61
CA TYR A 51 -3.86 -7.58 11.80
C TYR A 51 -5.06 -7.47 12.74
N ALA A 52 -5.92 -8.44 12.73
CA ALA A 52 -7.18 -8.45 13.48
C ALA A 52 -7.98 -7.15 13.27
N ARG A 53 -8.60 -6.59 14.31
CA ARG A 53 -9.37 -5.35 14.24
C ARG A 53 -8.46 -4.10 14.16
N ASN A 54 -7.47 -4.01 15.06
CA ASN A 54 -6.60 -2.85 15.23
C ASN A 54 -5.21 -3.20 15.77
N GLY A 55 -4.83 -4.48 15.68
CA GLY A 55 -3.48 -4.91 15.97
C GLY A 55 -2.52 -4.42 14.90
N TRP A 56 -1.31 -4.10 15.29
CA TRP A 56 -0.27 -3.66 14.36
C TRP A 56 1.13 -4.08 14.83
N ALA A 57 2.03 -4.18 13.87
CA ALA A 57 3.46 -4.34 14.10
C ALA A 57 4.19 -3.43 13.11
N ALA A 58 5.20 -2.69 13.56
CA ALA A 58 5.95 -1.76 12.72
C ALA A 58 7.42 -1.73 13.12
N GLU A 59 8.31 -1.62 12.14
CA GLU A 59 9.75 -1.50 12.34
C GLU A 59 10.31 -0.42 11.42
N GLY A 60 11.10 0.51 11.99
CA GLY A 60 11.73 1.59 11.23
C GLY A 60 10.78 2.68 10.70
N CYS A 61 9.51 2.67 11.11
CA CYS A 61 8.50 3.61 10.65
C CYS A 61 8.61 5.00 11.28
N PRO A 62 8.07 6.05 10.64
CA PRO A 62 7.99 7.38 11.23
C PRO A 62 7.23 7.37 12.57
N GLU A 63 7.76 8.12 13.56
CA GLU A 63 7.18 8.21 14.91
C GLU A 63 5.69 8.61 14.87
N GLY A 64 5.31 9.61 14.07
CA GLY A 64 3.91 10.03 13.96
C GLY A 64 2.96 8.97 13.38
N LEU A 65 3.46 8.01 12.56
CA LEU A 65 2.66 6.86 12.14
C LEU A 65 2.44 5.90 13.30
N MET A 66 3.49 5.60 14.06
CA MET A 66 3.38 4.74 15.25
C MET A 66 2.45 5.33 16.31
N ASP A 67 2.53 6.64 16.54
CA ASP A 67 1.63 7.35 17.47
C ASP A 67 0.16 7.23 17.03
N ALA A 68 -0.12 7.44 15.73
CA ALA A 68 -1.47 7.28 15.20
C ALA A 68 -2.00 5.84 15.33
N LEU A 69 -1.17 4.84 15.07
CA LEU A 69 -1.55 3.43 15.25
C LEU A 69 -1.79 3.08 16.74
N HIS A 70 -0.99 3.64 17.66
CA HIS A 70 -1.20 3.49 19.09
C HIS A 70 -2.53 4.11 19.55
N GLU A 71 -2.85 5.33 19.09
CA GLU A 71 -4.11 6.01 19.39
C GLU A 71 -5.30 5.18 18.92
N LEU A 72 -5.29 4.72 17.66
CA LEU A 72 -6.36 3.89 17.10
C LEU A 72 -6.52 2.55 17.84
N ASN A 73 -5.42 1.93 18.26
CA ASN A 73 -5.48 0.71 19.06
C ASN A 73 -6.07 0.98 20.45
N PHE A 74 -5.66 2.06 21.12
CA PHE A 74 -6.17 2.47 22.43
C PHE A 74 -7.67 2.79 22.39
N ASP A 75 -8.14 3.50 21.37
CA ASP A 75 -9.54 3.87 21.16
C ASP A 75 -10.38 2.71 20.59
N ASN A 76 -9.77 1.56 20.34
CA ASN A 76 -10.40 0.37 19.78
C ASN A 76 -11.06 0.64 18.41
N GLU A 77 -10.50 1.58 17.62
CA GLU A 77 -10.93 1.84 16.27
C GLU A 77 -10.48 0.72 15.31
N GLU A 78 -11.29 0.41 14.31
CA GLU A 78 -10.92 -0.59 13.32
C GLU A 78 -9.98 0.00 12.28
N ILE A 79 -8.71 -0.42 12.26
CA ILE A 79 -7.76 -0.03 11.21
C ILE A 79 -8.08 -0.83 9.95
N GLN A 80 -8.28 -0.14 8.83
CA GLN A 80 -8.68 -0.76 7.56
C GLN A 80 -7.50 -0.92 6.61
N ASP A 81 -6.70 0.12 6.44
CA ASP A 81 -5.56 0.12 5.52
C ASP A 81 -4.49 1.11 5.99
N VAL A 82 -3.28 0.87 5.54
CA VAL A 82 -2.12 1.74 5.76
C VAL A 82 -1.36 1.91 4.45
N THR A 83 -0.96 3.14 4.17
CA THR A 83 -0.06 3.49 3.05
C THR A 83 1.12 4.28 3.60
N LEU A 84 2.32 3.91 3.17
CA LEU A 84 3.59 4.54 3.57
C LEU A 84 4.50 4.63 2.35
N THR A 85 5.19 5.76 2.18
CA THR A 85 6.14 5.97 1.08
C THR A 85 7.58 5.99 1.57
N ASP A 86 8.54 5.89 0.65
CA ASP A 86 9.99 5.95 0.97
C ASP A 86 10.43 7.29 1.58
N LYS A 87 9.67 8.37 1.40
CA LYS A 87 9.90 9.67 2.06
C LYS A 87 9.27 9.78 3.44
N GLY A 88 8.60 8.72 3.90
CA GLY A 88 7.91 8.70 5.19
C GLY A 88 6.59 9.47 5.19
N ASN A 89 5.98 9.71 4.03
CA ASN A 89 4.62 10.20 3.94
C ASN A 89 3.66 9.02 4.17
N TRP A 90 2.63 9.21 4.99
CA TRP A 90 1.75 8.12 5.35
C TRP A 90 0.29 8.51 5.50
N LEU A 91 -0.58 7.51 5.38
CA LEU A 91 -2.01 7.57 5.63
C LEU A 91 -2.46 6.28 6.31
N VAL A 92 -3.32 6.40 7.30
CA VAL A 92 -4.06 5.30 7.93
C VAL A 92 -5.54 5.54 7.73
N LEU A 93 -6.24 4.55 7.14
CA LEU A 93 -7.70 4.51 7.05
C LEU A 93 -8.26 3.69 8.21
N PHE A 94 -9.31 4.19 8.87
CA PHE A 94 -9.95 3.49 9.97
C PHE A 94 -11.46 3.76 10.06
N GLY A 95 -12.17 2.89 10.75
CA GLY A 95 -13.60 3.03 10.99
C GLY A 95 -14.41 3.24 9.72
N ASN A 96 -15.29 4.22 9.70
CA ASN A 96 -16.08 4.60 8.53
C ASN A 96 -15.52 5.89 7.91
N ASN A 97 -14.46 5.77 7.08
CA ASN A 97 -13.73 6.87 6.45
C ASN A 97 -12.96 7.78 7.43
N GLY A 98 -12.64 7.32 8.64
CA GLY A 98 -11.66 7.98 9.49
C GLY A 98 -10.28 7.93 8.84
N MET A 99 -9.50 8.99 9.00
CA MET A 99 -8.17 9.08 8.43
C MET A 99 -7.20 9.83 9.34
N HIS A 100 -6.00 9.27 9.52
CA HIS A 100 -4.82 9.98 10.02
C HIS A 100 -3.78 10.01 8.93
N TRP A 101 -3.07 11.14 8.78
CA TRP A 101 -2.08 11.29 7.71
C TRP A 101 -0.96 12.26 8.05
N ASN A 102 0.12 12.15 7.29
CA ASN A 102 1.20 13.12 7.27
C ASN A 102 1.69 13.34 5.83
N LYS A 103 1.72 14.61 5.40
CA LYS A 103 2.27 15.06 4.11
C LYS A 103 1.71 14.34 2.87
N ILE A 104 0.41 14.17 2.78
CA ILE A 104 -0.22 13.71 1.54
C ILE A 104 -0.50 14.87 0.59
N ASN A 105 -0.68 14.53 -0.70
CA ASN A 105 -1.05 15.50 -1.73
C ASN A 105 -2.37 16.21 -1.37
N TYR A 106 -2.43 17.53 -1.61
CA TYR A 106 -3.61 18.34 -1.26
C TYR A 106 -4.85 17.93 -2.07
N ASP A 107 -4.69 17.66 -3.37
CA ASP A 107 -5.82 17.24 -4.22
C ASP A 107 -6.38 15.87 -3.79
N LEU A 108 -5.51 14.95 -3.36
CA LEU A 108 -5.93 13.68 -2.77
C LEU A 108 -6.75 13.91 -1.50
N LEU A 109 -6.26 14.77 -0.60
CA LEU A 109 -6.97 15.09 0.65
C LEU A 109 -8.35 15.72 0.37
N GLU A 110 -8.44 16.68 -0.56
CA GLU A 110 -9.71 17.27 -0.96
C GLU A 110 -10.70 16.23 -1.51
N LYS A 111 -10.22 15.31 -2.35
CA LYS A 111 -11.04 14.21 -2.88
C LYS A 111 -11.54 13.27 -1.79
N MET A 112 -10.67 12.89 -0.85
CA MET A 112 -11.07 12.06 0.30
C MET A 112 -12.16 12.74 1.15
N ILE A 113 -12.00 14.05 1.44
CA ILE A 113 -13.00 14.84 2.17
C ILE A 113 -14.31 14.91 1.36
N GLN A 114 -14.25 15.13 0.05
CA GLN A 114 -15.42 15.15 -0.82
C GLN A 114 -16.20 13.85 -0.74
N TYR A 115 -15.53 12.70 -0.90
CA TYR A 115 -16.18 11.39 -0.85
C TYR A 115 -16.75 11.07 0.53
N ASN A 116 -16.03 11.44 1.60
CA ASN A 116 -16.54 11.29 2.94
C ASN A 116 -17.81 12.12 3.18
N ASN A 117 -17.88 13.36 2.67
CA ASN A 117 -19.07 14.21 2.74
C ASN A 117 -20.24 13.65 1.93
N ASN A 118 -19.98 12.90 0.88
CA ASN A 118 -20.98 12.21 0.07
C ASN A 118 -21.41 10.85 0.66
N ALA A 119 -20.85 10.46 1.81
CA ALA A 119 -21.03 9.15 2.44
C ALA A 119 -20.58 7.96 1.58
N GLU A 120 -19.70 8.19 0.60
CA GLU A 120 -19.04 7.13 -0.16
C GLU A 120 -17.94 6.48 0.70
N LYS A 121 -17.98 5.17 0.81
CA LYS A 121 -16.95 4.46 1.58
C LYS A 121 -15.65 4.37 0.76
N ILE A 122 -14.57 4.91 1.33
CA ILE A 122 -13.22 4.78 0.77
C ILE A 122 -12.73 3.35 1.03
N THR A 123 -12.30 2.65 -0.01
CA THR A 123 -11.82 1.26 0.06
C THR A 123 -10.32 1.13 -0.15
N THR A 124 -9.74 2.00 -0.99
CA THR A 124 -8.31 1.98 -1.29
C THR A 124 -7.78 3.40 -1.47
N VAL A 125 -6.68 3.70 -0.82
CA VAL A 125 -5.87 4.89 -1.10
C VAL A 125 -4.43 4.44 -1.31
N SER A 126 -3.89 4.69 -2.48
CA SER A 126 -2.49 4.42 -2.79
C SER A 126 -1.84 5.67 -3.38
N PHE A 127 -0.65 6.02 -2.92
CA PHE A 127 0.09 7.18 -3.40
C PHE A 127 1.60 6.96 -3.29
N ASN A 128 2.36 7.74 -4.04
CA ASN A 128 3.80 7.62 -4.17
C ASN A 128 4.53 8.94 -3.87
N ASP A 129 5.86 8.91 -3.95
CA ASP A 129 6.71 10.07 -3.69
C ASP A 129 6.79 11.08 -4.85
N LYS A 130 6.17 10.77 -5.99
CA LYS A 130 6.00 11.68 -7.15
C LYS A 130 4.71 12.49 -7.06
N ASN A 131 3.93 12.38 -5.96
CA ASN A 131 2.60 12.95 -5.76
C ASN A 131 1.53 12.36 -6.70
N GLU A 132 1.76 11.19 -7.26
CA GLU A 132 0.75 10.44 -7.97
C GLU A 132 -0.07 9.62 -6.97
N TRP A 133 -1.37 9.48 -7.24
CA TRP A 133 -2.26 8.77 -6.35
C TRP A 133 -3.45 8.15 -7.07
N ILE A 134 -4.01 7.11 -6.45
CA ILE A 134 -5.24 6.43 -6.82
C ILE A 134 -6.12 6.36 -5.58
N LEU A 135 -7.40 6.72 -5.73
CA LEU A 135 -8.42 6.68 -4.70
C LEU A 135 -9.63 5.93 -5.23
N ILE A 136 -10.01 4.87 -4.54
CA ILE A 136 -11.15 4.01 -4.89
C ILE A 136 -12.15 4.06 -3.74
N THR A 137 -13.42 4.26 -4.09
CA THR A 137 -14.56 4.14 -3.18
C THR A 137 -15.44 2.97 -3.62
N THR A 138 -16.52 2.72 -2.91
CA THR A 138 -17.53 1.73 -3.33
C THR A 138 -18.23 2.09 -4.65
N GLU A 139 -18.18 3.34 -5.09
CA GLU A 139 -18.93 3.85 -6.23
C GLU A 139 -18.06 4.58 -7.26
N SER A 140 -16.89 5.07 -6.86
CA SER A 140 -16.10 6.00 -7.67
C SER A 140 -14.62 5.64 -7.71
N ILE A 141 -13.96 6.06 -8.80
CA ILE A 141 -12.50 6.00 -8.95
C ILE A 141 -12.00 7.41 -9.23
N SER A 142 -10.92 7.82 -8.57
CA SER A 142 -10.19 9.05 -8.87
C SER A 142 -8.69 8.78 -8.91
N ALA A 143 -7.98 9.57 -9.67
CA ALA A 143 -6.53 9.50 -9.78
C ALA A 143 -5.91 10.89 -9.93
N SER A 144 -4.61 10.99 -9.70
CA SER A 144 -3.83 12.23 -9.80
C SER A 144 -3.74 12.80 -11.22
N SER A 145 -3.98 11.97 -12.24
CA SER A 145 -3.94 12.39 -13.64
C SER A 145 -5.02 11.70 -14.46
N ASN A 146 -5.43 12.33 -15.58
CA ASN A 146 -6.33 11.72 -16.55
C ASN A 146 -5.75 10.46 -17.18
N GLU A 147 -4.44 10.40 -17.41
CA GLU A 147 -3.76 9.23 -17.97
C GLU A 147 -3.94 7.99 -17.08
N ILE A 148 -3.71 8.13 -15.77
CA ILE A 148 -3.95 7.03 -14.80
C ILE A 148 -5.44 6.69 -14.77
N LEU A 149 -6.32 7.69 -14.74
CA LEU A 149 -7.76 7.46 -14.65
C LEU A 149 -8.30 6.73 -15.90
N GLU A 150 -7.90 7.13 -17.09
CA GLU A 150 -8.26 6.49 -18.36
C GLU A 150 -7.71 5.05 -18.39
N TRP A 151 -6.45 4.85 -17.98
CA TRP A 151 -5.84 3.52 -17.91
C TRP A 151 -6.61 2.60 -16.95
N LEU A 152 -7.05 3.09 -15.80
CA LEU A 152 -7.91 2.33 -14.88
C LEU A 152 -9.28 2.05 -15.48
N GLY A 153 -9.90 3.04 -16.16
CA GLY A 153 -11.18 2.93 -16.84
C GLY A 153 -11.20 1.86 -17.92
N ASP A 154 -10.19 1.83 -18.79
CA ASP A 154 -10.00 0.77 -19.79
C ASP A 154 -10.00 -0.64 -19.17
N GLY A 155 -9.48 -0.75 -17.94
CA GLY A 155 -9.50 -1.99 -17.18
C GLY A 155 -10.91 -2.34 -16.71
N CYS A 156 -11.69 -1.36 -16.29
CA CYS A 156 -13.09 -1.57 -15.91
C CYS A 156 -13.93 -2.05 -17.10
N ASP A 157 -13.72 -1.49 -18.29
CA ASP A 157 -14.40 -1.90 -19.52
C ASP A 157 -14.08 -3.35 -19.91
N LYS A 158 -12.85 -3.80 -19.61
CA LYS A 158 -12.36 -5.12 -20.00
C LYS A 158 -12.61 -6.21 -18.95
N TYR A 159 -12.48 -5.87 -17.67
CA TYR A 159 -12.39 -6.84 -16.57
C TYR A 159 -13.44 -6.65 -15.48
N GLY A 160 -14.35 -5.67 -15.62
CA GLY A 160 -15.36 -5.35 -14.63
C GLY A 160 -14.87 -4.39 -13.55
N GLN A 161 -15.50 -4.41 -12.40
CA GLN A 161 -15.24 -3.46 -11.31
C GLN A 161 -13.78 -3.50 -10.83
N LEU A 162 -13.19 -2.32 -10.63
CA LEU A 162 -11.89 -2.18 -9.96
C LEU A 162 -12.05 -2.41 -8.45
N TRP A 163 -11.33 -3.36 -7.89
CA TRP A 163 -11.40 -3.69 -6.46
C TRP A 163 -10.31 -3.00 -5.66
N THR A 164 -9.08 -3.00 -6.17
CA THR A 164 -7.92 -2.36 -5.52
C THR A 164 -6.86 -1.98 -6.53
N ALA A 165 -5.99 -1.06 -6.16
CA ALA A 165 -4.81 -0.71 -6.93
C ALA A 165 -3.67 -0.29 -6.00
N CYS A 166 -2.44 -0.57 -6.42
CA CYS A 166 -1.22 -0.09 -5.78
C CYS A 166 -0.40 0.70 -6.78
N ILE A 167 -0.02 1.93 -6.43
CA ILE A 167 0.89 2.78 -7.20
C ILE A 167 2.19 2.98 -6.43
N THR A 168 3.31 2.75 -7.10
CA THR A 168 4.66 3.09 -6.62
C THR A 168 5.26 4.19 -7.50
N ASN A 169 6.52 4.54 -7.29
CA ASN A 169 7.20 5.51 -8.14
C ASN A 169 7.35 5.04 -9.60
N ASP A 170 7.35 3.75 -9.86
CA ASP A 170 7.75 3.20 -11.15
C ASP A 170 6.74 2.17 -11.71
N ALA A 171 5.68 1.85 -10.95
CA ALA A 171 4.72 0.81 -11.34
C ALA A 171 3.32 1.04 -10.78
N ILE A 172 2.30 0.48 -11.47
CA ILE A 172 0.93 0.36 -11.00
C ILE A 172 0.46 -1.08 -11.21
N VAL A 173 -0.16 -1.65 -10.17
CA VAL A 173 -0.95 -2.88 -10.25
C VAL A 173 -2.39 -2.54 -9.97
N ALA A 174 -3.30 -2.95 -10.84
CA ALA A 174 -4.74 -2.77 -10.65
C ALA A 174 -5.44 -4.15 -10.73
N VAL A 175 -6.29 -4.43 -9.74
CA VAL A 175 -7.02 -5.68 -9.57
C VAL A 175 -8.49 -5.42 -9.82
N TYR A 176 -9.07 -6.16 -10.77
CA TYR A 176 -10.47 -6.05 -11.17
C TYR A 176 -11.23 -7.34 -10.85
N GLU A 177 -12.52 -7.31 -11.03
CA GLU A 177 -13.41 -8.45 -10.80
C GLU A 177 -12.98 -9.72 -11.54
N SER A 178 -12.50 -9.61 -12.78
CA SER A 178 -12.13 -10.76 -13.62
C SER A 178 -10.74 -10.67 -14.22
N GLY A 179 -9.84 -9.84 -13.69
CA GLY A 179 -8.48 -9.73 -14.23
C GLY A 179 -7.62 -8.66 -13.60
N TYR A 180 -6.48 -8.45 -14.21
CA TYR A 180 -5.44 -7.54 -13.72
C TYR A 180 -4.92 -6.64 -14.83
N LYS A 181 -4.43 -5.45 -14.47
CA LYS A 181 -3.62 -4.60 -15.33
C LYS A 181 -2.32 -4.23 -14.60
N PHE A 182 -1.25 -4.16 -15.39
CA PHE A 182 0.09 -3.85 -14.91
C PHE A 182 0.66 -2.70 -15.75
N TRP A 183 1.30 -1.74 -15.10
CA TRP A 183 1.97 -0.63 -15.75
C TRP A 183 3.33 -0.41 -15.10
N GLY A 184 4.39 -0.20 -15.92
CA GLY A 184 5.75 0.05 -15.45
C GLY A 184 6.46 -1.21 -14.93
N ASP A 185 7.36 -1.01 -13.98
CA ASP A 185 8.27 -2.05 -13.48
C ASP A 185 7.61 -2.90 -12.36
N VAL A 186 6.58 -3.67 -12.72
CA VAL A 186 5.93 -4.62 -11.80
C VAL A 186 6.78 -5.89 -11.70
N PRO A 187 7.07 -6.41 -10.49
CA PRO A 187 7.80 -7.66 -10.32
C PRO A 187 7.15 -8.82 -11.08
N GLU A 188 7.98 -9.57 -11.82
CA GLU A 188 7.52 -10.68 -12.68
C GLU A 188 6.86 -11.78 -11.83
N ASP A 189 7.44 -12.12 -10.68
CA ASP A 189 6.89 -13.10 -9.74
C ASP A 189 5.53 -12.66 -9.16
N LEU A 190 5.33 -11.36 -8.84
CA LEU A 190 4.02 -10.85 -8.44
C LEU A 190 3.00 -11.03 -9.57
N THR A 191 3.38 -10.68 -10.80
CA THR A 191 2.50 -10.82 -11.97
C THR A 191 2.09 -12.28 -12.18
N GLU A 192 3.03 -13.22 -12.10
CA GLU A 192 2.77 -14.64 -12.20
C GLU A 192 1.84 -15.16 -11.09
N GLN A 193 2.10 -14.77 -9.85
CA GLN A 193 1.27 -15.20 -8.71
C GLN A 193 -0.16 -14.64 -8.81
N LEU A 194 -0.34 -13.38 -9.17
CA LEU A 194 -1.66 -12.79 -9.36
C LEU A 194 -2.44 -13.48 -10.48
N ILE A 195 -1.83 -13.74 -11.64
CA ILE A 195 -2.49 -14.40 -12.78
C ILE A 195 -2.88 -15.84 -12.43
N ASN A 196 -2.07 -16.53 -11.64
CA ASN A 196 -2.31 -17.93 -11.24
C ASN A 196 -3.17 -18.06 -9.98
N CYS A 197 -3.48 -16.96 -9.28
CA CYS A 197 -4.32 -16.98 -8.10
C CYS A 197 -5.75 -17.39 -8.46
N SER A 198 -6.25 -18.45 -7.83
CA SER A 198 -7.61 -18.96 -8.05
C SER A 198 -8.66 -18.23 -7.21
N SER A 199 -8.23 -17.39 -6.27
CA SER A 199 -9.10 -16.67 -5.33
C SER A 199 -9.16 -15.19 -5.69
N ASN A 200 -10.22 -14.53 -5.27
CA ASN A 200 -10.40 -13.10 -5.53
C ASN A 200 -9.45 -12.25 -4.68
N VAL A 201 -8.49 -11.62 -5.32
CA VAL A 201 -7.55 -10.68 -4.68
C VAL A 201 -8.26 -9.36 -4.41
N TYR A 202 -8.24 -8.90 -3.17
CA TYR A 202 -8.85 -7.61 -2.81
C TYR A 202 -7.85 -6.57 -2.29
N MET A 203 -6.61 -6.97 -2.08
CA MET A 203 -5.52 -6.09 -1.67
C MET A 203 -4.23 -6.50 -2.35
N VAL A 204 -3.48 -5.51 -2.84
CA VAL A 204 -2.12 -5.66 -3.34
C VAL A 204 -1.27 -4.49 -2.86
N LYS A 205 -0.07 -4.76 -2.39
CA LYS A 205 0.93 -3.78 -1.96
C LYS A 205 2.28 -4.17 -2.56
N MET A 206 3.08 -3.19 -2.96
CA MET A 206 4.42 -3.43 -3.49
C MET A 206 5.36 -2.26 -3.23
N SER A 207 6.67 -2.56 -3.18
CA SER A 207 7.74 -1.56 -3.11
C SER A 207 9.05 -2.17 -3.64
N GLY A 208 9.52 -1.73 -4.81
CA GLY A 208 10.60 -2.39 -5.53
C GLY A 208 10.21 -3.84 -5.84
N ASP A 209 11.09 -4.80 -5.50
CA ASP A 209 10.85 -6.24 -5.72
C ASP A 209 10.00 -6.89 -4.62
N ALA A 210 9.71 -6.17 -3.53
CA ALA A 210 8.88 -6.68 -2.45
C ALA A 210 7.41 -6.46 -2.72
N TRP A 211 6.59 -7.46 -2.41
CA TRP A 211 5.16 -7.39 -2.61
C TRP A 211 4.38 -8.28 -1.63
N PHE A 212 3.12 -7.95 -1.48
CA PHE A 212 2.12 -8.68 -0.71
C PHE A 212 0.77 -8.57 -1.42
N PHE A 213 0.02 -9.67 -1.46
CA PHE A 213 -1.41 -9.60 -1.77
C PHE A 213 -2.23 -10.50 -0.86
N ARG A 214 -3.52 -10.18 -0.75
CA ARG A 214 -4.49 -10.93 0.03
C ARG A 214 -5.78 -11.15 -0.73
N CYS A 215 -6.36 -12.33 -0.53
CA CYS A 215 -7.59 -12.81 -1.13
C CYS A 215 -8.76 -12.79 -0.15
N THR A 216 -9.98 -12.78 -0.68
CA THR A 216 -11.23 -12.74 0.10
C THR A 216 -11.46 -13.98 0.96
N ASP A 217 -10.85 -15.12 0.60
CA ASP A 217 -10.90 -16.38 1.37
C ASP A 217 -9.85 -16.44 2.49
N GLY A 218 -9.06 -15.37 2.67
CA GLY A 218 -8.00 -15.28 3.66
C GLY A 218 -6.63 -15.76 3.17
N HIS A 219 -6.54 -16.32 1.95
CA HIS A 219 -5.25 -16.64 1.34
C HIS A 219 -4.41 -15.37 1.17
N MET A 220 -3.12 -15.45 1.41
CA MET A 220 -2.15 -14.38 1.24
C MET A 220 -0.83 -14.93 0.73
N GLU A 221 -0.22 -14.17 -0.16
CA GLU A 221 1.09 -14.44 -0.73
C GLU A 221 1.97 -13.20 -0.59
N TYR A 222 3.27 -13.40 -0.44
CA TYR A 222 4.21 -12.30 -0.31
C TYR A 222 5.64 -12.70 -0.66
N ASN A 223 6.37 -11.74 -1.18
CA ASN A 223 7.82 -11.74 -1.36
C ASN A 223 8.37 -10.46 -0.72
N MET A 224 8.90 -10.57 0.50
CA MET A 224 9.41 -9.44 1.27
C MET A 224 10.81 -9.71 1.80
#